data_512bab425127dd6dde551bbee35e9f10
#
_entry.id   512bab425127dd6dde551bbee35e9f10
#
_cell.length_a   1.000
_cell.length_b   1.000
_cell.length_c   1.000
_cell.angle_alpha   90.00
_cell.angle_beta   90.00
_cell.angle_gamma   90.00
#
_symmetry.space_group_name_H-M   'P 1'
#
loop_
_entity.id
_entity.type
_entity.pdbx_description
1 polymer ?
#
loop_
_entity_poly.entity_id
_entity_poly.type
_entity_poly.pdbx_seq_one_letter_code
_entity_poly.pdbx_strand_id
1 'polypeptide(L)'
;MQEWRISMKTKKLDLLPLKALKVNDFFWNKYTGLVTKEIIPYQWKALNDEVAGAEPSYCIDNFKVAAGLKEGTFHGWVFQDTDLAKWLEAVAYSLSYEPNEALEKLADDAIELVGKAQQENGYINTHFTILHPGKQYCNLKEGHELYTTGHFIEAAIAYY
;
A
#
# COMPACT_ATOMS: atom_id res chain seq x y z
N MET A 1 13.27 -49.00 -22.78
CA MET A 1 12.62 -48.21 -21.71
C MET A 1 11.86 -47.08 -22.37
N GLN A 2 10.53 -47.13 -22.31
CA GLN A 2 9.65 -46.17 -22.95
C GLN A 2 9.38 -45.03 -21.93
N GLU A 3 9.93 -43.84 -22.19
CA GLU A 3 9.70 -42.67 -21.35
C GLU A 3 8.24 -42.19 -21.53
N TRP A 4 7.45 -42.34 -20.49
CA TRP A 4 6.13 -41.73 -20.41
C TRP A 4 6.27 -40.23 -20.10
N ARG A 5 6.30 -39.39 -21.15
CA ARG A 5 6.11 -37.95 -20.98
C ARG A 5 4.64 -37.63 -20.78
N ILE A 6 4.24 -37.42 -19.54
CA ILE A 6 2.92 -36.83 -19.23
C ILE A 6 2.96 -35.39 -19.67
N SER A 7 2.39 -35.07 -20.82
CA SER A 7 2.11 -33.69 -21.23
C SER A 7 0.94 -33.18 -20.40
N MET A 8 1.22 -32.53 -19.26
CA MET A 8 0.20 -31.77 -18.55
C MET A 8 -0.14 -30.53 -19.39
N LYS A 9 -1.29 -30.55 -20.06
CA LYS A 9 -1.90 -29.34 -20.60
C LYS A 9 -2.36 -28.50 -19.40
N THR A 10 -1.55 -27.54 -18.98
CA THR A 10 -1.99 -26.53 -18.02
C THR A 10 -3.09 -25.70 -18.69
N LYS A 11 -4.33 -25.87 -18.27
CA LYS A 11 -5.38 -24.92 -18.61
C LYS A 11 -4.99 -23.57 -18.00
N LYS A 12 -4.72 -22.60 -18.84
CA LYS A 12 -4.55 -21.21 -18.41
C LYS A 12 -5.91 -20.75 -17.86
N LEU A 13 -5.97 -20.51 -16.55
CA LEU A 13 -7.14 -19.89 -15.91
C LEU A 13 -6.96 -18.39 -16.08
N ASP A 14 -7.82 -17.77 -16.87
CA ASP A 14 -7.90 -16.32 -16.94
C ASP A 14 -8.79 -15.84 -15.78
N LEU A 15 -8.21 -15.02 -14.89
CA LEU A 15 -8.96 -14.39 -13.81
C LEU A 15 -9.91 -13.33 -14.37
N LEU A 16 -11.13 -13.29 -13.87
CA LEU A 16 -12.05 -12.22 -14.19
C LEU A 16 -11.55 -10.91 -13.55
N PRO A 17 -11.55 -9.78 -14.30
CA PRO A 17 -11.24 -8.49 -13.72
C PRO A 17 -12.20 -8.16 -12.57
N LEU A 18 -11.72 -7.62 -11.46
CA LEU A 18 -12.55 -7.25 -10.30
C LEU A 18 -13.71 -6.32 -10.70
N LYS A 19 -13.46 -5.36 -11.60
CA LYS A 19 -14.48 -4.45 -12.14
C LYS A 19 -15.62 -5.13 -12.90
N ALA A 20 -15.44 -6.38 -13.33
CA ALA A 20 -16.48 -7.16 -13.98
C ALA A 20 -17.43 -7.87 -13.00
N LEU A 21 -17.09 -7.87 -11.70
CA LEU A 21 -17.85 -8.50 -10.65
C LEU A 21 -18.55 -7.44 -9.82
N LYS A 22 -19.87 -7.56 -9.65
CA LYS A 22 -20.63 -6.72 -8.73
C LYS A 22 -21.38 -7.60 -7.74
N VAL A 23 -21.07 -7.41 -6.48
CA VAL A 23 -21.83 -8.04 -5.39
C VAL A 23 -23.06 -7.17 -5.14
N ASN A 24 -24.26 -7.76 -5.26
CA ASN A 24 -25.51 -7.09 -4.95
C ASN A 24 -26.24 -7.88 -3.87
N ASP A 25 -25.90 -7.61 -2.64
CA ASP A 25 -26.35 -8.31 -1.45
C ASP A 25 -26.55 -7.33 -0.30
N PHE A 26 -27.61 -7.48 0.47
CA PHE A 26 -27.96 -6.58 1.58
C PHE A 26 -26.84 -6.45 2.62
N PHE A 27 -26.17 -7.55 2.95
CA PHE A 27 -25.11 -7.58 3.93
C PHE A 27 -23.84 -6.90 3.38
N TRP A 28 -23.35 -7.36 2.22
CA TRP A 28 -22.10 -6.87 1.64
C TRP A 28 -22.17 -5.43 1.17
N ASN A 29 -23.29 -4.98 0.60
CA ASN A 29 -23.45 -3.59 0.18
C ASN A 29 -23.31 -2.61 1.34
N LYS A 30 -23.77 -2.98 2.55
CA LYS A 30 -23.58 -2.19 3.76
C LYS A 30 -22.10 -2.03 4.11
N TYR A 31 -21.33 -3.12 4.11
CA TYR A 31 -19.93 -3.10 4.49
C TYR A 31 -19.03 -2.47 3.42
N THR A 32 -19.32 -2.69 2.15
CA THR A 32 -18.63 -2.00 1.05
C THR A 32 -18.82 -0.49 1.16
N GLY A 33 -20.06 -0.05 1.39
CA GLY A 33 -20.35 1.37 1.60
C GLY A 33 -19.67 1.96 2.83
N LEU A 34 -19.60 1.21 3.95
CA LEU A 34 -18.89 1.63 5.16
C LEU A 34 -17.36 1.79 4.89
N VAL A 35 -16.77 0.83 4.22
CA VAL A 35 -15.33 0.88 3.88
C VAL A 35 -15.03 2.10 3.01
N THR A 36 -15.78 2.27 1.92
CA THR A 36 -15.53 3.32 0.94
C THR A 36 -15.79 4.72 1.49
N LYS A 37 -16.89 4.90 2.25
CA LYS A 37 -17.37 6.24 2.65
C LYS A 37 -16.84 6.70 4.00
N GLU A 38 -16.48 5.78 4.89
CA GLU A 38 -16.08 6.10 6.26
C GLU A 38 -14.66 5.65 6.56
N ILE A 39 -14.33 4.35 6.35
CA ILE A 39 -13.06 3.79 6.81
C ILE A 39 -11.89 4.34 5.99
N ILE A 40 -11.94 4.32 4.67
CA ILE A 40 -10.85 4.82 3.82
C ILE A 40 -10.58 6.31 4.08
N PRO A 41 -11.58 7.22 4.10
CA PRO A 41 -11.36 8.62 4.44
C PRO A 41 -10.85 8.85 5.87
N TYR A 42 -11.34 8.08 6.85
CA TYR A 42 -10.85 8.15 8.22
C TYR A 42 -9.37 7.73 8.32
N GLN A 43 -9.02 6.62 7.69
CA GLN A 43 -7.64 6.12 7.67
C GLN A 43 -6.68 7.14 7.03
N TRP A 44 -7.10 7.80 5.95
CA TRP A 44 -6.30 8.87 5.35
C TRP A 44 -6.00 10.00 6.34
N LYS A 45 -7.01 10.44 7.08
CA LYS A 45 -6.81 11.45 8.14
C LYS A 45 -5.87 10.94 9.24
N ALA A 46 -5.98 9.67 9.62
CA ALA A 46 -5.10 9.08 10.62
C ALA A 46 -3.64 9.02 10.13
N LEU A 47 -3.40 8.67 8.86
CA LEU A 47 -2.05 8.66 8.26
C LEU A 47 -1.42 10.06 8.20
N ASN A 48 -2.24 11.11 8.14
CA ASN A 48 -1.83 12.51 8.13
C ASN A 48 -1.84 13.16 9.53
N ASP A 49 -2.08 12.40 10.60
CA ASP A 49 -2.16 12.90 11.99
C ASP A 49 -3.27 13.94 12.22
N GLU A 50 -4.36 13.86 11.44
CA GLU A 50 -5.47 14.81 11.47
C GLU A 50 -6.66 14.36 12.34
N VAL A 51 -6.53 13.22 13.03
CA VAL A 51 -7.60 12.68 13.90
C VAL A 51 -7.41 13.19 15.32
N ALA A 52 -8.31 14.05 15.77
CA ALA A 52 -8.24 14.61 17.12
C ALA A 52 -8.34 13.51 18.20
N GLY A 53 -7.39 13.49 19.13
CA GLY A 53 -7.35 12.54 20.24
C GLY A 53 -6.80 11.15 19.90
N ALA A 54 -6.41 10.91 18.65
CA ALA A 54 -5.66 9.71 18.28
C ALA A 54 -4.15 9.92 18.47
N GLU A 55 -3.43 8.82 18.74
CA GLU A 55 -1.96 8.84 18.73
C GLU A 55 -1.46 9.10 17.31
N PRO A 56 -0.40 9.92 17.14
CA PRO A 56 0.14 10.22 15.81
C PRO A 56 0.65 8.97 15.09
N SER A 57 0.31 8.86 13.81
CA SER A 57 0.82 7.83 12.90
C SER A 57 2.23 8.15 12.41
N TYR A 58 2.52 9.42 12.13
CA TYR A 58 3.73 9.90 11.47
C TYR A 58 3.97 9.34 10.06
N CYS A 59 3.08 8.49 9.54
CA CYS A 59 3.33 7.75 8.31
C CYS A 59 3.62 8.67 7.12
N ILE A 60 2.72 9.60 6.83
CA ILE A 60 2.89 10.55 5.71
C ILE A 60 4.07 11.50 5.96
N ASP A 61 4.28 11.92 7.20
CA ASP A 61 5.41 12.77 7.55
C ASP A 61 6.76 12.08 7.34
N ASN A 62 6.89 10.80 7.68
CA ASN A 62 8.09 10.02 7.40
C ASN A 62 8.40 9.97 5.90
N PHE A 63 7.37 9.79 5.04
CA PHE A 63 7.55 9.86 3.59
C PHE A 63 8.00 11.24 3.11
N LYS A 64 7.43 12.32 3.67
CA LYS A 64 7.86 13.70 3.33
C LYS A 64 9.32 13.96 3.74
N VAL A 65 9.75 13.45 4.90
CA VAL A 65 11.14 13.54 5.35
C VAL A 65 12.07 12.72 4.44
N ALA A 66 11.72 11.47 4.14
CA ALA A 66 12.51 10.61 3.25
C ALA A 66 12.64 11.16 1.83
N ALA A 67 11.60 11.86 1.35
CA ALA A 67 11.57 12.55 0.06
C ALA A 67 12.32 13.90 0.06
N GLY A 68 12.85 14.37 1.20
CA GLY A 68 13.48 15.69 1.33
C GLY A 68 12.51 16.86 1.21
N LEU A 69 11.22 16.64 1.33
CA LEU A 69 10.17 17.67 1.28
C LEU A 69 9.92 18.35 2.64
N LYS A 70 10.42 17.74 3.71
CA LYS A 70 10.30 18.24 5.08
C LYS A 70 11.59 17.91 5.85
N GLU A 71 12.07 18.83 6.66
CA GLU A 71 13.12 18.56 7.64
C GLU A 71 12.54 17.78 8.83
N GLY A 72 13.31 16.83 9.37
CA GLY A 72 12.88 16.04 10.52
C GLY A 72 13.63 14.72 10.65
N THR A 73 13.07 13.84 11.43
CA THR A 73 13.54 12.47 11.63
C THR A 73 12.39 11.49 11.54
N PHE A 74 12.70 10.20 11.50
CA PHE A 74 11.69 9.13 11.52
C PHE A 74 11.04 9.01 12.90
N HIS A 75 9.72 8.78 12.91
CA HIS A 75 8.94 8.46 14.11
C HIS A 75 8.04 7.27 13.86
N GLY A 76 7.68 6.57 14.95
CA GLY A 76 6.79 5.41 14.90
C GLY A 76 7.53 4.07 14.80
N TRP A 77 6.85 3.08 14.27
CA TRP A 77 7.34 1.70 14.18
C TRP A 77 8.15 1.47 12.91
N VAL A 78 9.15 0.57 12.97
CA VAL A 78 10.01 0.23 11.82
C VAL A 78 9.24 -0.18 10.55
N PHE A 79 8.01 -0.67 10.71
CA PHE A 79 7.10 -1.07 9.62
C PHE A 79 6.00 -0.04 9.32
N GLN A 80 6.12 1.20 9.80
CA GLN A 80 5.10 2.25 9.68
C GLN A 80 4.67 2.51 8.23
N ASP A 81 5.58 2.39 7.28
CA ASP A 81 5.33 2.58 5.85
C ASP A 81 4.24 1.64 5.29
N THR A 82 4.04 0.48 5.91
CA THR A 82 3.04 -0.50 5.46
C THR A 82 1.61 0.00 5.62
N ASP A 83 1.38 0.97 6.50
CA ASP A 83 0.05 1.54 6.70
C ASP A 83 -0.40 2.32 5.47
N LEU A 84 0.51 3.08 4.83
CA LEU A 84 0.23 3.74 3.55
C LEU A 84 0.04 2.72 2.43
N ALA A 85 0.88 1.69 2.35
CA ALA A 85 0.76 0.66 1.33
C ALA A 85 -0.59 -0.06 1.41
N LYS A 86 -1.03 -0.46 2.61
CA LYS A 86 -2.34 -1.10 2.85
C LYS A 86 -3.50 -0.16 2.54
N TRP A 87 -3.36 1.13 2.85
CA TRP A 87 -4.36 2.12 2.49
C TRP A 87 -4.48 2.25 0.97
N LEU A 88 -3.38 2.32 0.23
CA LEU A 88 -3.36 2.36 -1.24
C LEU A 88 -4.01 1.11 -1.86
N GLU A 89 -3.74 -0.07 -1.32
CA GLU A 89 -4.37 -1.31 -1.75
C GLU A 89 -5.89 -1.27 -1.55
N ALA A 90 -6.35 -0.83 -0.37
CA ALA A 90 -7.78 -0.70 -0.08
C ALA A 90 -8.46 0.32 -1.01
N VAL A 91 -7.80 1.45 -1.32
CA VAL A 91 -8.27 2.45 -2.28
C VAL A 91 -8.39 1.84 -3.67
N ALA A 92 -7.37 1.10 -4.13
CA ALA A 92 -7.36 0.46 -5.44
C ALA A 92 -8.55 -0.49 -5.62
N TYR A 93 -8.81 -1.36 -4.63
CA TYR A 93 -9.98 -2.23 -4.66
C TYR A 93 -11.30 -1.46 -4.62
N SER A 94 -11.37 -0.37 -3.86
CA SER A 94 -12.56 0.49 -3.82
C SER A 94 -12.83 1.14 -5.19
N LEU A 95 -11.80 1.68 -5.85
CA LEU A 95 -11.89 2.31 -7.16
C LEU A 95 -12.25 1.30 -8.26
N SER A 96 -11.77 0.05 -8.16
CA SER A 96 -12.14 -1.00 -9.11
C SER A 96 -13.61 -1.38 -9.02
N TYR A 97 -14.23 -1.20 -7.85
CA TYR A 97 -15.65 -1.48 -7.60
C TYR A 97 -16.55 -0.30 -7.96
N GLU A 98 -16.18 0.91 -7.54
CA GLU A 98 -16.92 2.15 -7.79
C GLU A 98 -15.94 3.30 -8.07
N PRO A 99 -15.92 3.86 -9.30
CA PRO A 99 -15.02 4.97 -9.66
C PRO A 99 -15.30 6.20 -8.79
N ASN A 100 -14.22 6.86 -8.33
CA ASN A 100 -14.27 8.08 -7.53
C ASN A 100 -13.05 8.94 -7.84
N GLU A 101 -13.22 9.98 -8.66
CA GLU A 101 -12.13 10.85 -9.13
C GLU A 101 -11.36 11.55 -7.99
N ALA A 102 -12.06 11.93 -6.92
CA ALA A 102 -11.41 12.57 -5.78
C ALA A 102 -10.51 11.59 -4.99
N LEU A 103 -10.97 10.34 -4.84
CA LEU A 103 -10.20 9.29 -4.19
C LEU A 103 -9.03 8.82 -5.06
N GLU A 104 -9.24 8.72 -6.38
CA GLU A 104 -8.18 8.40 -7.35
C GLU A 104 -7.08 9.44 -7.30
N LYS A 105 -7.43 10.75 -7.39
CA LYS A 105 -6.45 11.83 -7.26
C LYS A 105 -5.68 11.76 -5.94
N LEU A 106 -6.34 11.45 -4.84
CA LEU A 106 -5.70 11.35 -3.53
C LEU A 106 -4.69 10.18 -3.49
N ALA A 107 -5.03 9.06 -4.13
CA ALA A 107 -4.12 7.92 -4.27
C ALA A 107 -2.92 8.27 -5.16
N ASP A 108 -3.14 8.95 -6.28
CA ASP A 108 -2.08 9.41 -7.17
C ASP A 108 -1.10 10.35 -6.45
N ASP A 109 -1.61 11.32 -5.67
CA ASP A 109 -0.79 12.23 -4.87
C ASP A 109 0.06 11.45 -3.83
N ALA A 110 -0.51 10.40 -3.21
CA ALA A 110 0.19 9.52 -2.28
C ALA A 110 1.26 8.67 -2.99
N ILE A 111 0.95 8.11 -4.16
CA ILE A 111 1.90 7.35 -4.99
C ILE A 111 3.06 8.24 -5.43
N GLU A 112 2.78 9.49 -5.84
CA GLU A 112 3.83 10.46 -6.18
C GLU A 112 4.75 10.75 -4.99
N LEU A 113 4.20 10.85 -3.78
CA LEU A 113 5.00 11.02 -2.55
C LEU A 113 5.90 9.82 -2.30
N VAL A 114 5.38 8.58 -2.44
CA VAL A 114 6.18 7.34 -2.33
C VAL A 114 7.30 7.34 -3.38
N GLY A 115 6.99 7.70 -4.63
CA GLY A 115 7.97 7.80 -5.71
C GLY A 115 9.09 8.80 -5.43
N LYS A 116 8.78 9.94 -4.78
CA LYS A 116 9.79 10.91 -4.35
C LYS A 116 10.68 10.41 -3.20
N ALA A 117 10.15 9.54 -2.34
CA ALA A 117 10.91 8.92 -1.25
C ALA A 117 11.71 7.69 -1.70
N GLN A 118 11.39 7.12 -2.86
CA GLN A 118 12.09 5.97 -3.42
C GLN A 118 13.52 6.34 -3.82
N GLN A 119 14.50 5.51 -3.43
CA GLN A 119 15.90 5.69 -3.81
C GLN A 119 16.14 5.31 -5.28
N GLU A 120 17.21 5.79 -5.88
CA GLU A 120 17.58 5.52 -7.28
C GLU A 120 17.67 4.03 -7.62
N ASN A 121 18.04 3.20 -6.63
CA ASN A 121 18.10 1.74 -6.78
C ASN A 121 16.74 1.05 -6.62
N GLY A 122 15.66 1.80 -6.47
CA GLY A 122 14.30 1.28 -6.29
C GLY A 122 13.92 0.96 -4.84
N TYR A 123 14.81 1.16 -3.87
CA TYR A 123 14.53 0.87 -2.46
C TYR A 123 13.48 1.83 -1.87
N ILE A 124 12.50 1.28 -1.15
CA ILE A 124 11.45 2.02 -0.44
C ILE A 124 11.42 1.53 1.01
N ASN A 125 11.82 2.37 1.94
CA ASN A 125 11.61 2.19 3.39
C ASN A 125 12.09 3.47 4.09
N THR A 126 11.16 4.22 4.71
CA THR A 126 11.48 5.52 5.29
C THR A 126 12.35 5.40 6.54
N HIS A 127 12.13 4.36 7.38
CA HIS A 127 12.93 4.12 8.58
C HIS A 127 14.43 3.99 8.25
N PHE A 128 14.77 3.10 7.31
CA PHE A 128 16.18 2.88 6.95
C PHE A 128 16.76 4.03 6.15
N THR A 129 15.96 4.66 5.28
CA THR A 129 16.39 5.84 4.52
C THR A 129 16.80 6.99 5.43
N ILE A 130 16.03 7.24 6.50
CA ILE A 130 16.23 8.37 7.41
C ILE A 130 17.26 8.04 8.50
N LEU A 131 17.11 6.90 9.20
CA LEU A 131 17.91 6.60 10.41
C LEU A 131 19.14 5.75 10.15
N HIS A 132 19.10 4.91 9.13
CA HIS A 132 20.12 3.88 8.92
C HIS A 132 20.59 3.77 7.46
N PRO A 133 21.00 4.90 6.82
CA PRO A 133 21.48 4.85 5.44
C PRO A 133 22.67 3.89 5.30
N GLY A 134 22.63 3.03 4.29
CA GLY A 134 23.63 2.00 4.06
C GLY A 134 23.49 0.73 4.90
N LYS A 135 22.42 0.60 5.70
CA LYS A 135 22.12 -0.59 6.51
C LYS A 135 20.94 -1.41 5.98
N GLN A 136 20.52 -1.16 4.74
CA GLN A 136 19.44 -1.90 4.09
C GLN A 136 19.75 -3.40 4.12
N TYR A 137 18.74 -4.20 4.43
CA TYR A 137 18.76 -5.67 4.47
C TYR A 137 19.78 -6.30 5.43
N CYS A 138 20.38 -5.52 6.35
CA CYS A 138 21.33 -6.06 7.32
C CYS A 138 20.67 -6.88 8.43
N ASN A 139 19.39 -6.63 8.74
CA ASN A 139 18.61 -7.36 9.73
C ASN A 139 17.19 -7.58 9.26
N LEU A 140 16.99 -8.60 8.44
CA LEU A 140 15.69 -8.89 7.82
C LEU A 140 14.60 -9.27 8.84
N LYS A 141 14.99 -9.82 9.98
CA LYS A 141 14.04 -10.25 11.02
C LYS A 141 13.38 -9.06 11.70
N GLU A 142 14.19 -8.13 12.23
CA GLU A 142 13.70 -7.00 13.03
C GLU A 142 13.42 -5.75 12.17
N GLY A 143 14.04 -5.68 10.99
CA GLY A 143 13.93 -4.52 10.08
C GLY A 143 12.64 -4.51 9.25
N HIS A 144 11.92 -5.61 9.16
CA HIS A 144 10.66 -5.75 8.41
C HIS A 144 10.69 -5.24 6.95
N GLU A 145 11.89 -5.14 6.34
CA GLU A 145 12.06 -4.52 5.03
C GLU A 145 11.36 -5.29 3.91
N LEU A 146 11.47 -6.64 3.92
CA LEU A 146 10.77 -7.48 2.94
C LEU A 146 9.24 -7.47 3.16
N TYR A 147 8.79 -7.34 4.40
CA TYR A 147 7.38 -7.15 4.74
C TYR A 147 6.85 -5.85 4.15
N THR A 148 7.57 -4.74 4.36
CA THR A 148 7.23 -3.43 3.80
C THR A 148 7.21 -3.47 2.27
N THR A 149 8.24 -4.03 1.65
CA THR A 149 8.32 -4.17 0.19
C THR A 149 7.16 -5.03 -0.35
N GLY A 150 6.80 -6.13 0.34
CA GLY A 150 5.68 -6.97 -0.04
C GLY A 150 4.36 -6.21 -0.12
N HIS A 151 4.04 -5.39 0.88
CA HIS A 151 2.82 -4.57 0.87
C HIS A 151 2.82 -3.51 -0.22
N PHE A 152 3.97 -2.90 -0.56
CA PHE A 152 4.02 -1.98 -1.71
C PHE A 152 3.83 -2.70 -3.04
N ILE A 153 4.31 -3.94 -3.18
CA ILE A 153 4.06 -4.75 -4.38
C ILE A 153 2.57 -5.08 -4.49
N GLU A 154 1.92 -5.48 -3.39
CA GLU A 154 0.46 -5.74 -3.35
C GLU A 154 -0.34 -4.50 -3.74
N ALA A 155 -0.02 -3.34 -3.15
CA ALA A 155 -0.66 -2.07 -3.48
C ALA A 155 -0.48 -1.69 -4.97
N ALA A 156 0.74 -1.83 -5.50
CA ALA A 156 1.03 -1.53 -6.90
C ALA A 156 0.27 -2.44 -7.87
N ILE A 157 0.18 -3.75 -7.57
CA ILE A 157 -0.58 -4.70 -8.38
C ILE A 157 -2.08 -4.39 -8.32
N ALA A 158 -2.60 -4.02 -7.15
CA ALA A 158 -4.01 -3.68 -6.98
C ALA A 158 -4.40 -2.39 -7.74
N TYR A 159 -3.48 -1.42 -7.81
CA TYR A 159 -3.72 -0.13 -8.44
C TYR A 159 -3.51 -0.14 -9.97
N TYR A 160 -2.72 -1.09 -10.49
CA TYR A 160 -2.47 -1.26 -11.94
C TYR A 160 -3.70 -1.76 -12.69
#